data_26ddc2d9c116685e3e25d9a2bfc6d4e3
#
_entry.id   26ddc2d9c116685e3e25d9a2bfc6d4e3
#
_cell.length_a   1.000
_cell.length_b   1.000
_cell.length_c   1.000
_cell.angle_alpha   90.00
_cell.angle_beta   90.00
_cell.angle_gamma   90.00
#
_symmetry.space_group_name_H-M   'P 1'
#
loop_
_entity.id
_entity.type
_entity.pdbx_description
1 polymer ?
#
loop_
_entity_poly.entity_id
_entity_poly.type
_entity_poly.pdbx_seq_one_letter_code
_entity_poly.pdbx_strand_id
1 'polypeptide(L)'
;MILKSFFKNLKKDFNNKSFNGFEFNSKKIKKNYIFFAIQGSKFNGNNFINDAIKRGARIIVSNKFKTGINKGVLYIKVSDPRLALSSFANKYYNKKPNNIIAVTGTNGKSSIVNFYYQILKLNKKRVASIGTLGVKSNGVSLKLNNTTVDTITINKILANLKKKKIENVILEASSHGLH
;
A
#
# COMPACT_ATOMS: atom_id res chain seq x y z
N MET A 1 0.99 16.57 4.16
CA MET A 1 1.58 15.74 5.25
C MET A 1 3.07 15.98 5.31
N ILE A 2 3.73 15.75 6.45
CA ILE A 2 5.17 15.94 6.63
C ILE A 2 5.89 14.62 6.88
N LEU A 3 7.16 14.52 6.47
CA LEU A 3 7.94 13.28 6.52
C LEU A 3 8.25 12.79 7.95
N LYS A 4 8.37 13.67 8.93
CA LYS A 4 8.69 13.33 10.33
C LYS A 4 7.86 12.16 10.88
N SER A 5 6.61 12.10 10.47
CA SER A 5 5.69 11.05 10.94
C SER A 5 5.97 9.67 10.34
N PHE A 6 6.77 9.56 9.27
CA PHE A 6 6.87 8.33 8.48
C PHE A 6 8.25 7.67 8.53
N PHE A 7 9.31 8.44 8.62
CA PHE A 7 10.67 7.94 8.66
C PHE A 7 11.32 8.26 10.02
N LYS A 8 11.83 7.24 10.67
CA LYS A 8 12.67 7.40 11.89
C LYS A 8 14.07 7.84 11.46
N ASN A 9 14.72 8.68 12.27
CA ASN A 9 16.12 9.08 12.10
C ASN A 9 16.45 9.91 10.84
N LEU A 10 15.49 10.62 10.25
CA LEU A 10 15.83 11.66 9.28
C LEU A 10 16.48 12.85 9.99
N LYS A 11 17.46 13.50 9.32
CA LYS A 11 18.02 14.79 9.80
C LYS A 11 16.89 15.81 9.99
N LYS A 12 17.03 16.71 10.98
CA LYS A 12 16.01 17.72 11.32
C LYS A 12 15.53 18.51 10.10
N ASP A 13 16.45 18.87 9.19
CA ASP A 13 16.17 19.64 7.97
C ASP A 13 15.22 18.93 6.96
N PHE A 14 15.14 17.61 7.04
CA PHE A 14 14.27 16.82 6.14
C PHE A 14 12.91 16.50 6.75
N ASN A 15 12.80 16.61 8.08
CA ASN A 15 11.59 16.25 8.82
C ASN A 15 10.36 17.05 8.41
N ASN A 16 10.53 18.31 8.07
CA ASN A 16 9.44 19.23 7.73
C ASN A 16 9.08 19.24 6.24
N LYS A 17 9.75 18.41 5.42
CA LYS A 17 9.38 18.28 3.99
C LYS A 17 7.95 17.75 3.87
N SER A 18 7.14 18.48 3.13
CA SER A 18 5.76 18.08 2.82
C SER A 18 5.71 17.22 1.55
N PHE A 19 4.66 16.42 1.42
CA PHE A 19 4.35 15.65 0.22
C PHE A 19 2.83 15.55 0.02
N ASN A 20 2.41 15.36 -1.24
CA ASN A 20 0.99 15.29 -1.61
C ASN A 20 0.48 13.85 -1.78
N GLY A 21 1.39 12.89 -1.94
CA GLY A 21 1.07 11.49 -2.13
C GLY A 21 2.32 10.65 -2.33
N PHE A 22 2.15 9.37 -2.57
CA PHE A 22 3.25 8.45 -2.76
C PHE A 22 2.87 7.34 -3.73
N GLU A 23 3.85 6.82 -4.44
CA GLU A 23 3.70 5.75 -5.44
C GLU A 23 5.00 4.99 -5.65
N PHE A 24 4.89 3.77 -6.18
CA PHE A 24 6.00 2.95 -6.67
C PHE A 24 5.99 2.78 -8.21
N ASN A 25 4.90 3.16 -8.86
CA ASN A 25 4.79 3.20 -10.31
C ASN A 25 5.08 4.64 -10.81
N SER A 26 6.18 4.85 -11.52
CA SER A 26 6.58 6.17 -12.01
C SER A 26 5.51 6.85 -12.86
N LYS A 27 4.73 6.08 -13.63
CA LYS A 27 3.64 6.59 -14.49
C LYS A 27 2.47 7.21 -13.68
N LYS A 28 2.31 6.85 -12.40
CA LYS A 28 1.28 7.38 -11.51
C LYS A 28 1.76 8.53 -10.62
N ILE A 29 3.02 8.91 -10.72
CA ILE A 29 3.60 10.04 -9.98
C ILE A 29 2.94 11.35 -10.40
N LYS A 30 2.69 12.20 -9.42
CA LYS A 30 2.19 13.56 -9.55
C LYS A 30 3.10 14.54 -8.82
N LYS A 31 2.82 15.85 -8.97
CA LYS A 31 3.61 16.91 -8.33
C LYS A 31 3.73 16.71 -6.81
N ASN A 32 4.96 16.81 -6.33
CA ASN A 32 5.33 16.67 -4.91
C ASN A 32 4.99 15.30 -4.29
N TYR A 33 5.14 14.22 -5.08
CA TYR A 33 4.98 12.85 -4.59
C TYR A 33 6.30 12.28 -4.08
N ILE A 34 6.16 11.24 -3.24
CA ILE A 34 7.24 10.32 -2.87
C ILE A 34 7.22 9.16 -3.87
N PHE A 35 8.36 8.86 -4.47
CA PHE A 35 8.55 7.67 -5.29
C PHE A 35 9.35 6.62 -4.52
N PHE A 36 8.80 5.42 -4.37
CA PHE A 36 9.48 4.26 -3.82
C PHE A 36 10.08 3.42 -4.94
N ALA A 37 11.40 3.41 -5.06
CA ALA A 37 12.12 2.67 -6.09
C ALA A 37 12.29 1.20 -5.69
N ILE A 38 11.24 0.40 -5.86
CA ILE A 38 11.18 -1.00 -5.46
C ILE A 38 11.80 -1.88 -6.54
N GLN A 39 12.62 -2.82 -6.14
CA GLN A 39 13.08 -3.90 -7.01
C GLN A 39 11.99 -4.99 -7.09
N GLY A 40 11.44 -5.18 -8.27
CA GLY A 40 10.53 -6.27 -8.59
C GLY A 40 11.24 -7.43 -9.28
N SER A 41 10.50 -8.51 -9.57
CA SER A 41 11.03 -9.67 -10.31
C SER A 41 11.41 -9.35 -11.76
N LYS A 42 10.63 -8.49 -12.43
CA LYS A 42 10.84 -8.12 -13.85
C LYS A 42 11.49 -6.77 -14.05
N PHE A 43 11.35 -5.84 -13.11
CA PHE A 43 11.82 -4.45 -13.27
C PHE A 43 12.50 -3.96 -12.00
N ASN A 44 13.59 -3.21 -12.19
CA ASN A 44 14.26 -2.51 -11.09
C ASN A 44 13.72 -1.07 -11.02
N GLY A 45 13.05 -0.72 -9.90
CA GLY A 45 12.48 0.60 -9.69
C GLY A 45 13.51 1.75 -9.75
N ASN A 46 14.78 1.46 -9.47
CA ASN A 46 15.83 2.46 -9.57
C ASN A 46 16.01 3.00 -10.99
N ASN A 47 15.67 2.22 -12.03
CA ASN A 47 15.75 2.65 -13.42
C ASN A 47 14.68 3.70 -13.78
N PHE A 48 13.64 3.80 -12.99
CA PHE A 48 12.52 4.74 -13.23
C PHE A 48 12.59 6.01 -12.37
N ILE A 49 13.67 6.22 -11.61
CA ILE A 49 13.82 7.40 -10.73
C ILE A 49 13.79 8.69 -11.58
N ASN A 50 14.49 8.74 -12.69
CA ASN A 50 14.52 9.93 -13.57
C ASN A 50 13.13 10.22 -14.16
N ASP A 51 12.39 9.19 -14.58
CA ASP A 51 11.01 9.36 -15.06
C ASP A 51 10.10 9.88 -13.94
N ALA A 52 10.20 9.33 -12.73
CA ALA A 52 9.44 9.79 -11.56
C ALA A 52 9.73 11.26 -11.23
N ILE A 53 10.99 11.69 -11.28
CA ILE A 53 11.40 13.09 -11.04
C ILE A 53 10.81 14.01 -12.10
N LYS A 54 10.91 13.64 -13.39
CA LYS A 54 10.32 14.40 -14.51
C LYS A 54 8.81 14.57 -14.34
N ARG A 55 8.12 13.58 -13.77
CA ARG A 55 6.66 13.63 -13.47
C ARG A 55 6.33 14.37 -12.19
N GLY A 56 7.30 14.81 -11.43
CA GLY A 56 7.11 15.67 -10.28
C GLY A 56 7.37 15.04 -8.91
N ALA A 57 8.02 13.87 -8.84
CA ALA A 57 8.52 13.35 -7.57
C ALA A 57 9.57 14.33 -7.00
N ARG A 58 9.46 14.62 -5.71
CA ARG A 58 10.42 15.47 -4.97
C ARG A 58 11.13 14.72 -3.85
N ILE A 59 10.70 13.49 -3.59
CA ILE A 59 11.28 12.60 -2.59
C ILE A 59 11.41 11.22 -3.21
N ILE A 60 12.61 10.64 -3.13
CA ILE A 60 12.92 9.31 -3.65
C ILE A 60 13.35 8.43 -2.50
N VAL A 61 12.67 7.30 -2.31
CA VAL A 61 13.03 6.27 -1.34
C VAL A 61 13.67 5.10 -2.09
N SER A 62 14.92 4.78 -1.77
CA SER A 62 15.73 3.83 -2.53
C SER A 62 16.79 3.17 -1.63
N ASN A 63 17.28 2.00 -2.02
CA ASN A 63 18.44 1.37 -1.38
C ASN A 63 19.79 1.79 -2.02
N LYS A 64 19.75 2.49 -3.15
CA LYS A 64 20.94 2.80 -3.96
C LYS A 64 21.65 4.08 -3.55
N PHE A 65 20.91 5.17 -3.25
CA PHE A 65 21.50 6.49 -3.03
C PHE A 65 21.62 6.82 -1.55
N LYS A 66 22.68 7.56 -1.15
CA LYS A 66 22.82 8.08 0.22
C LYS A 66 21.70 9.11 0.49
N THR A 67 21.30 9.21 1.76
CA THR A 67 20.31 10.22 2.18
C THR A 67 20.89 11.62 2.04
N GLY A 68 20.17 12.48 1.31
CA GLY A 68 20.58 13.87 1.06
C GLY A 68 19.75 14.53 -0.04
N ILE A 69 19.98 15.81 -0.27
CA ILE A 69 19.33 16.57 -1.35
C ILE A 69 20.29 16.66 -2.53
N ASN A 70 19.79 16.33 -3.71
CA ASN A 70 20.49 16.55 -4.97
C ASN A 70 19.52 17.17 -5.98
N LYS A 71 19.92 18.30 -6.60
CA LYS A 71 19.14 19.09 -7.56
C LYS A 71 17.68 19.31 -7.10
N GLY A 72 17.47 19.66 -5.82
CA GLY A 72 16.15 19.93 -5.25
C GLY A 72 15.29 18.71 -4.93
N VAL A 73 15.79 17.49 -5.17
CA VAL A 73 15.12 16.22 -4.85
C VAL A 73 15.75 15.62 -3.59
N LEU A 74 14.93 15.25 -2.62
CA LEU A 74 15.38 14.55 -1.43
C LEU A 74 15.46 13.06 -1.69
N TYR A 75 16.61 12.46 -1.49
CA TYR A 75 16.83 11.01 -1.49
C TYR A 75 16.84 10.49 -0.06
N ILE A 76 16.14 9.40 0.19
CA ILE A 76 16.10 8.71 1.48
C ILE A 76 16.59 7.29 1.27
N LYS A 77 17.74 6.95 1.87
CA LYS A 77 18.27 5.59 1.83
C LYS A 77 17.53 4.71 2.82
N VAL A 78 17.08 3.56 2.36
CA VAL A 78 16.52 2.48 3.18
C VAL A 78 17.16 1.16 2.78
N SER A 79 17.20 0.19 3.69
CA SER A 79 17.70 -1.16 3.36
C SER A 79 16.78 -1.87 2.38
N ASP A 80 15.48 -1.79 2.61
CA ASP A 80 14.44 -2.40 1.79
C ASP A 80 13.34 -1.38 1.44
N PRO A 81 13.28 -0.89 0.18
CA PRO A 81 12.24 0.02 -0.27
C PRO A 81 10.82 -0.59 -0.28
N ARG A 82 10.69 -1.92 -0.40
CA ARG A 82 9.39 -2.61 -0.37
C ARG A 82 8.83 -2.59 1.05
N LEU A 83 9.64 -2.96 2.03
CA LEU A 83 9.27 -2.91 3.45
C LEU A 83 8.99 -1.46 3.89
N ALA A 84 9.80 -0.51 3.41
CA ALA A 84 9.59 0.91 3.68
C ALA A 84 8.24 1.40 3.12
N LEU A 85 7.87 1.00 1.88
CA LEU A 85 6.56 1.32 1.30
C LEU A 85 5.42 0.71 2.11
N SER A 86 5.54 -0.55 2.51
CA SER A 86 4.51 -1.25 3.31
C SER A 86 4.27 -0.54 4.64
N SER A 87 5.34 -0.23 5.37
CA SER A 87 5.28 0.50 6.63
C SER A 87 4.71 1.91 6.45
N PHE A 88 5.11 2.58 5.37
CA PHE A 88 4.63 3.92 5.03
C PHE A 88 3.12 3.91 4.72
N ALA A 89 2.67 3.01 3.84
CA ALA A 89 1.26 2.89 3.47
C ALA A 89 0.38 2.53 4.68
N ASN A 90 0.87 1.62 5.53
CA ASN A 90 0.19 1.24 6.77
C ASN A 90 -0.02 2.44 7.70
N LYS A 91 0.96 3.30 7.83
CA LYS A 91 0.91 4.48 8.69
C LYS A 91 0.10 5.63 8.06
N TYR A 92 0.18 5.77 6.74
CA TYR A 92 -0.58 6.76 5.98
C TYR A 92 -2.08 6.49 6.03
N TYR A 93 -2.47 5.22 5.85
CA TYR A 93 -3.85 4.72 5.95
C TYR A 93 -4.09 4.08 7.31
N ASN A 94 -3.95 4.86 8.38
CA ASN A 94 -3.94 4.36 9.77
C ASN A 94 -5.30 3.89 10.31
N LYS A 95 -6.42 4.28 9.68
CA LYS A 95 -7.76 3.83 10.08
C LYS A 95 -8.10 2.54 9.36
N LYS A 96 -8.23 1.43 10.11
CA LYS A 96 -8.49 0.09 9.57
C LYS A 96 -9.63 -0.60 10.32
N PRO A 97 -10.29 -1.60 9.70
CA PRO A 97 -11.20 -2.50 10.38
C PRO A 97 -10.53 -3.15 11.61
N ASN A 98 -11.33 -3.45 12.63
CA ASN A 98 -10.79 -4.03 13.87
C ASN A 98 -10.35 -5.49 13.68
N ASN A 99 -11.12 -6.25 12.87
CA ASN A 99 -10.87 -7.65 12.60
C ASN A 99 -10.47 -7.83 11.14
N ILE A 100 -9.22 -8.17 10.90
CA ILE A 100 -8.68 -8.45 9.56
C ILE A 100 -8.11 -9.86 9.59
N ILE A 101 -8.67 -10.74 8.77
CA ILE A 101 -8.24 -12.14 8.63
C ILE A 101 -7.66 -12.32 7.24
N ALA A 102 -6.46 -12.87 7.15
CA ALA A 102 -5.85 -13.26 5.89
C ALA A 102 -5.86 -14.79 5.74
N VAL A 103 -6.32 -15.27 4.60
CA VAL A 103 -6.35 -16.70 4.26
C VAL A 103 -5.32 -16.97 3.17
N THR A 104 -4.37 -17.82 3.47
CA THR A 104 -3.39 -18.32 2.49
C THR A 104 -3.48 -19.82 2.33
N GLY A 105 -2.88 -20.37 1.30
CA GLY A 105 -2.87 -21.79 0.98
C GLY A 105 -2.89 -22.05 -0.53
N THR A 106 -2.68 -23.29 -0.94
CA THR A 106 -2.72 -23.69 -2.35
C THR A 106 -4.16 -23.73 -2.88
N ASN A 107 -5.06 -24.38 -2.14
CA ASN A 107 -6.47 -24.59 -2.50
C ASN A 107 -7.40 -24.09 -1.39
N GLY A 108 -8.68 -23.91 -1.71
CA GLY A 108 -9.74 -23.60 -0.75
C GLY A 108 -9.81 -22.16 -0.22
N LYS A 109 -8.85 -21.29 -0.54
CA LYS A 109 -8.84 -19.89 -0.06
C LYS A 109 -10.16 -19.15 -0.33
N SER A 110 -10.60 -19.15 -1.57
CA SER A 110 -11.83 -18.45 -1.99
C SER A 110 -13.08 -19.03 -1.33
N SER A 111 -13.13 -20.35 -1.10
CA SER A 111 -14.23 -21.00 -0.39
C SER A 111 -14.30 -20.56 1.06
N ILE A 112 -13.18 -20.57 1.78
CA ILE A 112 -13.10 -20.12 3.18
C ILE A 112 -13.50 -18.64 3.28
N VAL A 113 -12.97 -17.79 2.39
CA VAL A 113 -13.29 -16.37 2.35
C VAL A 113 -14.78 -16.16 2.12
N ASN A 114 -15.38 -16.92 1.21
CA ASN A 114 -16.81 -16.81 0.90
C ASN A 114 -17.69 -17.32 2.06
N PHE A 115 -17.34 -18.44 2.70
CA PHE A 115 -18.08 -18.96 3.86
C PHE A 115 -18.04 -17.98 5.03
N TYR A 116 -16.85 -17.48 5.40
CA TYR A 116 -16.73 -16.48 6.45
C TYR A 116 -17.59 -15.24 6.18
N TYR A 117 -17.51 -14.72 4.93
CA TYR A 117 -18.32 -13.57 4.52
C TYR A 117 -19.82 -13.83 4.68
N GLN A 118 -20.31 -15.01 4.20
CA GLN A 118 -21.71 -15.36 4.28
C GLN A 118 -22.18 -15.56 5.71
N ILE A 119 -21.42 -16.28 6.55
CA ILE A 119 -21.75 -16.52 7.96
C ILE A 119 -21.92 -15.19 8.71
N LEU A 120 -20.98 -14.26 8.56
CA LEU A 120 -21.08 -12.96 9.22
C LEU A 120 -22.23 -12.11 8.67
N LYS A 121 -22.49 -12.18 7.35
CA LYS A 121 -23.60 -11.48 6.72
C LYS A 121 -24.95 -12.00 7.24
N LEU A 122 -25.13 -13.33 7.35
CA LEU A 122 -26.33 -13.95 7.91
C LEU A 122 -26.54 -13.52 9.38
N ASN A 123 -25.47 -13.39 10.14
CA ASN A 123 -25.49 -12.88 11.51
C ASN A 123 -25.60 -11.34 11.59
N LYS A 124 -26.00 -10.66 10.49
CA LYS A 124 -26.19 -9.20 10.43
C LYS A 124 -24.94 -8.38 10.81
N LYS A 125 -23.75 -8.99 10.77
CA LYS A 125 -22.48 -8.28 11.00
C LYS A 125 -22.04 -7.52 9.77
N ARG A 126 -21.42 -6.35 9.96
CA ARG A 126 -20.79 -5.59 8.87
C ARG A 126 -19.48 -6.24 8.47
N VAL A 127 -19.44 -6.82 7.28
CA VAL A 127 -18.32 -7.62 6.78
C VAL A 127 -17.97 -7.26 5.35
N ALA A 128 -16.69 -7.36 4.99
CA ALA A 128 -16.21 -7.34 3.62
C ALA A 128 -15.29 -8.53 3.34
N SER A 129 -15.28 -8.99 2.10
CA SER A 129 -14.28 -9.92 1.57
C SER A 129 -13.46 -9.24 0.47
N ILE A 130 -12.16 -9.56 0.41
CA ILE A 130 -11.21 -9.08 -0.59
C ILE A 130 -10.51 -10.30 -1.18
N GLY A 131 -10.59 -10.47 -2.48
CA GLY A 131 -9.97 -11.62 -3.14
C GLY A 131 -10.00 -11.51 -4.66
N THR A 132 -9.82 -12.64 -5.32
CA THR A 132 -9.79 -12.76 -6.80
C THR A 132 -11.01 -12.15 -7.49
N LEU A 133 -12.17 -12.22 -6.83
CA LEU A 133 -13.44 -11.66 -7.34
C LEU A 133 -13.61 -10.15 -7.02
N GLY A 134 -12.60 -9.53 -6.42
CA GLY A 134 -12.64 -8.13 -6.03
C GLY A 134 -12.99 -7.93 -4.56
N VAL A 135 -13.61 -6.79 -4.25
CA VAL A 135 -14.09 -6.44 -2.91
C VAL A 135 -15.59 -6.58 -2.87
N LYS A 136 -16.09 -7.45 -1.99
CA LYS A 136 -17.53 -7.60 -1.70
C LYS A 136 -17.80 -7.03 -0.30
N SER A 137 -18.84 -6.24 -0.16
CA SER A 137 -19.30 -5.69 1.11
C SER A 137 -20.81 -5.44 1.00
N ASN A 138 -21.52 -5.26 2.11
CA ASN A 138 -22.94 -4.92 2.09
C ASN A 138 -23.15 -3.63 1.27
N GLY A 139 -23.69 -3.80 0.05
CA GLY A 139 -23.98 -2.69 -0.87
C GLY A 139 -22.82 -2.16 -1.71
N VAL A 140 -21.62 -2.77 -1.66
CA VAL A 140 -20.45 -2.35 -2.47
C VAL A 140 -19.77 -3.58 -3.08
N SER A 141 -19.73 -3.63 -4.39
CA SER A 141 -18.88 -4.55 -5.14
C SER A 141 -17.90 -3.73 -5.98
N LEU A 142 -16.60 -3.90 -5.75
CA LEU A 142 -15.53 -3.30 -6.54
C LEU A 142 -14.75 -4.41 -7.21
N LYS A 143 -14.73 -4.43 -8.54
CA LYS A 143 -13.83 -5.33 -9.28
C LYS A 143 -12.40 -4.84 -9.08
N LEU A 144 -11.50 -5.74 -8.75
CA LEU A 144 -10.05 -5.49 -8.73
C LEU A 144 -9.47 -6.00 -10.05
N ASN A 145 -8.63 -5.19 -10.69
CA ASN A 145 -8.02 -5.56 -11.97
C ASN A 145 -6.94 -6.65 -11.86
N ASN A 146 -6.51 -6.99 -10.64
CA ASN A 146 -5.48 -8.00 -10.39
C ASN A 146 -5.82 -8.83 -9.15
N THR A 147 -5.47 -10.12 -9.19
CA THR A 147 -5.62 -11.09 -8.10
C THR A 147 -4.78 -10.74 -6.88
N THR A 148 -3.61 -10.15 -7.10
CA THR A 148 -2.73 -9.66 -6.02
C THR A 148 -2.81 -8.14 -5.97
N VAL A 149 -3.39 -7.65 -4.90
CA VAL A 149 -3.55 -6.21 -4.66
C VAL A 149 -2.24 -5.66 -4.09
N ASP A 150 -1.70 -4.59 -4.70
CA ASP A 150 -0.49 -3.94 -4.18
C ASP A 150 -0.73 -3.30 -2.79
N THR A 151 0.37 -3.05 -2.08
CA THR A 151 0.31 -2.58 -0.69
C THR A 151 -0.35 -1.21 -0.52
N ILE A 152 -0.29 -0.34 -1.51
CA ILE A 152 -0.98 0.97 -1.48
C ILE A 152 -2.48 0.74 -1.60
N THR A 153 -2.87 -0.05 -2.59
CA THR A 153 -4.27 -0.33 -2.90
C THR A 153 -4.97 -1.04 -1.75
N ILE A 154 -4.35 -2.08 -1.17
CA ILE A 154 -4.97 -2.81 -0.04
C ILE A 154 -5.17 -1.90 1.18
N ASN A 155 -4.16 -1.09 1.55
CA ASN A 155 -4.28 -0.17 2.67
C ASN A 155 -5.36 0.89 2.44
N LYS A 156 -5.48 1.40 1.20
CA LYS A 156 -6.54 2.34 0.81
C LYS A 156 -7.93 1.71 0.90
N ILE A 157 -8.09 0.46 0.43
CA ILE A 157 -9.35 -0.29 0.53
C ILE A 157 -9.74 -0.46 2.00
N LEU A 158 -8.83 -0.94 2.86
CA LEU A 158 -9.09 -1.14 4.29
C LEU A 158 -9.51 0.17 4.97
N ALA A 159 -8.84 1.28 4.68
CA ALA A 159 -9.21 2.59 5.22
C ALA A 159 -10.62 3.04 4.75
N ASN A 160 -10.98 2.77 3.50
CA ASN A 160 -12.31 3.07 2.97
C ASN A 160 -13.39 2.18 3.60
N LEU A 161 -13.12 0.90 3.82
CA LEU A 161 -14.03 -0.01 4.51
C LEU A 161 -14.27 0.45 5.94
N LYS A 162 -13.23 0.87 6.67
CA LYS A 162 -13.38 1.45 8.01
C LYS A 162 -14.24 2.70 8.03
N LYS A 163 -14.05 3.61 7.06
CA LYS A 163 -14.92 4.80 6.91
C LYS A 163 -16.39 4.43 6.73
N LYS A 164 -16.66 3.29 6.06
CA LYS A 164 -18.02 2.74 5.89
C LYS A 164 -18.49 1.91 7.10
N LYS A 165 -17.78 1.99 8.22
CA LYS A 165 -18.07 1.26 9.47
C LYS A 165 -18.05 -0.28 9.30
N ILE A 166 -17.29 -0.80 8.32
CA ILE A 166 -17.01 -2.24 8.21
C ILE A 166 -15.91 -2.58 9.20
N GLU A 167 -16.22 -3.50 10.12
CA GLU A 167 -15.30 -3.89 11.19
C GLU A 167 -14.66 -5.26 10.97
N ASN A 168 -15.25 -6.09 10.13
CA ASN A 168 -14.76 -7.44 9.84
C ASN A 168 -14.36 -7.53 8.38
N VAL A 169 -13.12 -7.90 8.12
CA VAL A 169 -12.59 -8.10 6.76
C VAL A 169 -11.88 -9.43 6.68
N ILE A 170 -12.19 -10.21 5.66
CA ILE A 170 -11.44 -11.39 5.29
C ILE A 170 -10.82 -11.18 3.92
N LEU A 171 -9.55 -11.54 3.76
CA LEU A 171 -8.83 -11.36 2.49
C LEU A 171 -8.09 -12.62 2.06
N GLU A 172 -8.05 -12.85 0.76
CA GLU A 172 -7.19 -13.85 0.14
C GLU A 172 -5.76 -13.30 0.06
N ALA A 173 -4.81 -14.00 0.67
CA ALA A 173 -3.38 -13.74 0.52
C ALA A 173 -2.77 -14.83 -0.37
N SER A 174 -2.31 -14.48 -1.57
CA SER A 174 -1.57 -15.42 -2.39
C SER A 174 -0.15 -15.60 -1.82
N SER A 175 0.40 -16.81 -1.94
CA SER A 175 1.80 -17.08 -1.55
C SER A 175 2.80 -16.14 -2.22
N HIS A 176 2.52 -15.72 -3.47
CA HIS A 176 3.32 -14.74 -4.21
C HIS A 176 3.20 -13.30 -3.68
N GLY A 177 2.20 -13.00 -2.88
CA GLY A 177 1.99 -11.67 -2.29
C GLY A 177 2.53 -11.52 -0.88
N LEU A 178 3.06 -12.59 -0.30
CA LEU A 178 3.64 -12.62 1.04
C LEU A 178 5.17 -12.44 1.04
N HIS A 179 5.79 -12.41 -0.15
CA HIS A 179 7.24 -12.18 -0.36
C HIS A 179 7.56 -10.77 -0.80
#